data_79ccb3c7b1ad1539ac61af8f5a61796c
#
_entry.id   79ccb3c7b1ad1539ac61af8f5a61796c
#
_cell.length_a   1.000
_cell.length_b   1.000
_cell.length_c   1.000
_cell.angle_alpha   90.00
_cell.angle_beta   90.00
_cell.angle_gamma   90.00
#
_symmetry.space_group_name_H-M   'P 1'
#
loop_
_entity.id
_entity.type
_entity.pdbx_description
1 polymer ?
#
loop_
_entity_poly.entity_id
_entity_poly.type
_entity_poly.pdbx_seq_one_letter_code
_entity_poly.pdbx_strand_id
1 'polypeptide(L)'
;MHRRHLLQKLRAYAAQFPLEQETCSDYIDFVENDPDCLKRSLQKGHVTASCWILCPERDEVLLTHHRKLGIWIQLGGHLDGGEDVLDAALREAREESGIPDIRPISESLLDLDIHQIPENRKEAAHLHYDARFLFQAGSKNFQISSESLDLAWVPLDRLEDYSDEDSILRMREKQEILISG
;
A
#
# COMPACT_ATOMS: atom_id res chain seq x y z
N MET A 1 0.23 6.66 -19.74
CA MET A 1 -0.87 7.40 -19.07
C MET A 1 -0.74 7.25 -17.55
N HIS A 2 -0.76 6.05 -17.01
CA HIS A 2 -0.73 5.75 -15.56
C HIS A 2 0.53 6.26 -14.83
N ARG A 3 1.73 6.15 -15.43
CA ARG A 3 2.97 6.74 -14.88
C ARG A 3 2.87 8.26 -14.64
N ARG A 4 2.20 8.99 -15.52
CA ARG A 4 1.97 10.44 -15.35
C ARG A 4 1.02 10.72 -14.18
N HIS A 5 -0.03 9.92 -14.02
CA HIS A 5 -0.95 10.03 -12.88
C HIS A 5 -0.23 9.75 -11.56
N LEU A 6 0.62 8.71 -11.52
CA LEU A 6 1.45 8.43 -10.35
C LEU A 6 2.37 9.62 -10.01
N LEU A 7 3.06 10.21 -11.00
CA LEU A 7 3.90 11.39 -10.77
C LEU A 7 3.12 12.59 -10.22
N GLN A 8 1.88 12.80 -10.66
CA GLN A 8 1.03 13.85 -10.11
C GLN A 8 0.70 13.59 -8.63
N LYS A 9 0.35 12.35 -8.29
CA LYS A 9 0.08 11.93 -6.90
C LYS A 9 1.33 12.07 -6.02
N LEU A 10 2.50 11.63 -6.50
CA LEU A 10 3.77 11.74 -5.77
C LEU A 10 4.15 13.19 -5.47
N ARG A 11 3.99 14.09 -6.44
CA ARG A 11 4.27 15.52 -6.24
C ARG A 11 3.29 16.19 -5.28
N ALA A 12 2.01 15.81 -5.33
CA ALA A 12 1.01 16.29 -4.39
C ALA A 12 1.32 15.82 -2.96
N TYR A 13 1.71 14.54 -2.82
CA TYR A 13 2.14 13.96 -1.55
C TYR A 13 3.38 14.66 -0.98
N ALA A 14 4.42 14.90 -1.80
CA ALA A 14 5.63 15.61 -1.38
C ALA A 14 5.34 17.03 -0.89
N ALA A 15 4.36 17.72 -1.47
CA ALA A 15 3.92 19.03 -1.02
C ALA A 15 3.17 18.97 0.33
N GLN A 16 2.43 17.90 0.59
CA GLN A 16 1.67 17.67 1.83
C GLN A 16 2.57 17.22 2.99
N PHE A 17 3.61 16.40 2.70
CA PHE A 17 4.50 15.81 3.69
C PHE A 17 5.97 16.22 3.47
N PRO A 18 6.35 17.49 3.72
CA PRO A 18 7.67 18.02 3.40
C PRO A 18 8.82 17.38 4.20
N LEU A 19 8.53 16.70 5.30
CA LEU A 19 9.53 15.97 6.09
C LEU A 19 9.97 14.65 5.42
N GLU A 20 9.25 14.17 4.43
CA GLU A 20 9.54 12.95 3.67
C GLU A 20 10.16 13.25 2.29
N GLN A 21 10.76 14.41 2.14
CA GLN A 21 11.28 14.91 0.86
C GLN A 21 12.29 13.96 0.22
N GLU A 22 13.13 13.28 0.99
CA GLU A 22 14.14 12.33 0.49
C GLU A 22 13.45 11.13 -0.19
N THR A 23 12.57 10.44 0.53
CA THR A 23 11.80 9.31 -0.02
C THR A 23 10.96 9.72 -1.24
N CYS A 24 10.33 10.89 -1.18
CA CYS A 24 9.56 11.43 -2.31
C CYS A 24 10.44 11.67 -3.54
N SER A 25 11.63 12.25 -3.35
CA SER A 25 12.58 12.54 -4.44
C SER A 25 13.04 11.23 -5.10
N ASP A 26 13.47 10.26 -4.32
CA ASP A 26 13.93 8.96 -4.81
C ASP A 26 12.83 8.23 -5.60
N TYR A 27 11.61 8.27 -5.09
CA TYR A 27 10.47 7.65 -5.76
C TYR A 27 10.14 8.37 -7.09
N ILE A 28 10.09 9.71 -7.08
CA ILE A 28 9.84 10.52 -8.28
C ILE A 28 10.93 10.26 -9.32
N ASP A 29 12.19 10.31 -8.93
CA ASP A 29 13.33 10.06 -9.81
C ASP A 29 13.27 8.67 -10.45
N PHE A 30 12.92 7.65 -9.65
CA PHE A 30 12.71 6.31 -10.18
C PHE A 30 11.60 6.27 -11.25
N VAL A 31 10.43 6.84 -10.95
CA VAL A 31 9.30 6.83 -11.88
C VAL A 31 9.57 7.67 -13.13
N GLU A 32 10.32 8.77 -13.02
CA GLU A 32 10.68 9.61 -14.17
C GLU A 32 11.68 8.94 -15.11
N ASN A 33 12.68 8.24 -14.55
CA ASN A 33 13.78 7.68 -15.32
C ASN A 33 13.50 6.28 -15.87
N ASP A 34 12.53 5.54 -15.32
CA ASP A 34 12.23 4.17 -15.74
C ASP A 34 10.85 4.06 -16.40
N PRO A 35 10.80 3.95 -17.74
CA PRO A 35 9.53 3.78 -18.45
C PRO A 35 8.75 2.54 -18.03
N ASP A 36 9.43 1.50 -17.57
CA ASP A 36 8.89 0.21 -17.17
C ASP A 36 8.69 0.07 -15.65
N CYS A 37 8.79 1.17 -14.87
CA CYS A 37 8.67 1.16 -13.41
C CYS A 37 7.40 0.52 -12.86
N LEU A 38 6.31 0.48 -13.64
CA LEU A 38 5.04 -0.16 -13.27
C LEU A 38 5.01 -1.67 -13.58
N LYS A 39 6.07 -2.21 -14.19
CA LYS A 39 6.11 -3.62 -14.58
C LYS A 39 6.92 -4.44 -13.57
N ARG A 40 6.33 -5.49 -13.03
CA ARG A 40 7.00 -6.45 -12.16
C ARG A 40 8.28 -7.05 -12.77
N SER A 41 8.38 -7.08 -14.10
CA SER A 41 9.55 -7.62 -14.81
C SER A 41 10.80 -6.72 -14.73
N LEU A 42 10.69 -5.49 -14.24
CA LEU A 42 11.85 -4.60 -14.05
C LEU A 42 12.67 -5.06 -12.84
N GLN A 43 13.80 -5.70 -13.11
CA GLN A 43 14.58 -6.43 -12.09
C GLN A 43 15.19 -5.56 -10.99
N LYS A 44 15.51 -4.30 -11.26
CA LYS A 44 16.10 -3.40 -10.25
C LYS A 44 15.09 -2.92 -9.21
N GLY A 45 13.81 -2.97 -9.54
CA GLY A 45 12.70 -2.56 -8.70
C GLY A 45 11.49 -2.16 -9.52
N HIS A 46 10.33 -2.13 -8.90
CA HIS A 46 9.08 -1.75 -9.55
C HIS A 46 8.08 -1.21 -8.52
N VAL A 47 7.06 -0.52 -9.05
CA VAL A 47 5.97 0.03 -8.23
C VAL A 47 5.06 -1.10 -7.75
N THR A 48 4.69 -1.02 -6.48
CA THR A 48 3.63 -1.82 -5.84
C THR A 48 2.53 -0.91 -5.32
N ALA A 49 1.38 -1.47 -5.02
CA ALA A 49 0.24 -0.74 -4.53
C ALA A 49 -0.37 -1.44 -3.31
N SER A 50 -0.49 -0.70 -2.21
CA SER A 50 -0.99 -1.22 -0.93
C SER A 50 -2.20 -0.46 -0.43
N CYS A 51 -2.94 -1.12 0.47
CA CYS A 51 -4.24 -0.68 0.93
C CYS A 51 -4.33 -0.65 2.45
N TRP A 52 -4.57 0.53 3.00
CA TRP A 52 -4.97 0.73 4.38
C TRP A 52 -6.50 0.73 4.42
N ILE A 53 -7.10 -0.38 4.86
CA ILE A 53 -8.54 -0.60 4.77
C ILE A 53 -9.16 -0.44 6.15
N LEU A 54 -9.94 0.61 6.33
CA LEU A 54 -10.72 0.84 7.54
C LEU A 54 -12.03 0.05 7.50
N CYS A 55 -12.48 -0.40 8.68
CA CYS A 55 -13.81 -0.98 8.85
C CYS A 55 -14.92 0.07 8.60
N PRO A 56 -16.20 -0.31 8.54
CA PRO A 56 -17.28 0.64 8.35
C PRO A 56 -17.32 1.75 9.40
N GLU A 57 -16.97 1.42 10.65
CA GLU A 57 -16.94 2.32 11.80
C GLU A 57 -15.70 3.19 11.87
N ARG A 58 -14.63 2.84 11.10
CA ARG A 58 -13.32 3.50 11.01
C ARG A 58 -12.49 3.47 12.31
N ASP A 59 -12.73 2.55 13.18
CA ASP A 59 -12.01 2.33 14.44
C ASP A 59 -11.05 1.16 14.39
N GLU A 60 -11.11 0.35 13.31
CA GLU A 60 -10.20 -0.78 13.06
C GLU A 60 -9.67 -0.75 11.63
N VAL A 61 -8.49 -1.32 11.45
CA VAL A 61 -7.85 -1.56 10.15
C VAL A 61 -7.73 -3.05 9.87
N LEU A 62 -7.89 -3.44 8.61
CA LEU A 62 -7.65 -4.81 8.18
C LEU A 62 -6.17 -5.04 7.92
N LEU A 63 -5.56 -5.95 8.68
CA LEU A 63 -4.19 -6.41 8.48
C LEU A 63 -4.16 -7.87 8.06
N THR A 64 -3.13 -8.23 7.31
CA THR A 64 -2.80 -9.62 6.95
C THR A 64 -1.60 -10.13 7.75
N HIS A 65 -1.71 -11.34 8.30
CA HIS A 65 -0.54 -12.08 8.76
C HIS A 65 0.11 -12.72 7.53
N HIS A 66 1.12 -12.03 6.99
CA HIS A 66 1.70 -12.36 5.71
C HIS A 66 2.46 -13.69 5.74
N ARG A 67 2.06 -14.66 4.90
CA ARG A 67 2.55 -16.05 4.94
C ARG A 67 4.08 -16.20 4.85
N LYS A 68 4.75 -15.37 4.04
CA LYS A 68 6.19 -15.49 3.83
C LYS A 68 7.00 -14.71 4.87
N LEU A 69 6.48 -13.57 5.32
CA LEU A 69 7.19 -12.67 6.24
C LEU A 69 6.93 -13.04 7.70
N GLY A 70 5.79 -13.65 8.00
CA GLY A 70 5.41 -14.02 9.37
C GLY A 70 5.09 -12.82 10.27
N ILE A 71 4.77 -11.67 9.68
CA ILE A 71 4.43 -10.42 10.37
C ILE A 71 3.07 -9.91 9.91
N TRP A 72 2.47 -9.04 10.72
CA TRP A 72 1.23 -8.35 10.38
C TRP A 72 1.52 -7.07 9.62
N ILE A 73 0.97 -6.96 8.41
CA ILE A 73 1.13 -5.79 7.52
C ILE A 73 -0.18 -5.47 6.81
N GLN A 74 -0.20 -4.34 6.09
CA GLN A 74 -1.29 -3.99 5.20
C GLN A 74 -1.38 -4.96 4.01
N LEU A 75 -2.56 -5.04 3.38
CA LEU A 75 -2.78 -5.78 2.15
C LEU A 75 -2.19 -4.99 0.96
N GLY A 76 -1.85 -5.70 -0.12
CA GLY A 76 -1.34 -5.08 -1.34
C GLY A 76 -0.48 -6.00 -2.19
N GLY A 77 -0.16 -5.54 -3.40
CA GLY A 77 0.57 -6.36 -4.34
C GLY A 77 1.11 -5.60 -5.55
N HIS A 78 1.37 -6.36 -6.61
CA HIS A 78 1.96 -5.84 -7.84
C HIS A 78 0.88 -5.27 -8.77
N LEU A 79 1.30 -4.34 -9.62
CA LEU A 79 0.46 -3.87 -10.71
C LEU A 79 0.40 -4.91 -11.82
N ASP A 80 -0.80 -5.20 -12.30
CA ASP A 80 -1.02 -5.87 -13.57
C ASP A 80 -0.83 -4.86 -14.71
N GLY A 81 0.07 -5.18 -15.66
CA GLY A 81 0.56 -4.20 -16.62
C GLY A 81 -0.54 -3.41 -17.32
N GLY A 82 -0.56 -2.10 -17.12
CA GLY A 82 -1.46 -1.17 -17.78
C GLY A 82 -2.61 -0.62 -16.93
N GLU A 83 -2.61 -0.87 -15.63
CA GLU A 83 -3.56 -0.28 -14.68
C GLU A 83 -2.98 0.94 -13.94
N ASP A 84 -3.87 1.77 -13.37
CA ASP A 84 -3.49 2.85 -12.45
C ASP A 84 -3.17 2.29 -11.07
N VAL A 85 -2.28 2.96 -10.33
CA VAL A 85 -1.87 2.48 -9.00
C VAL A 85 -3.01 2.42 -7.98
N LEU A 86 -3.98 3.33 -8.06
CA LEU A 86 -5.17 3.30 -7.20
C LEU A 86 -6.08 2.12 -7.55
N ASP A 87 -6.26 1.84 -8.87
CA ASP A 87 -7.05 0.70 -9.33
C ASP A 87 -6.38 -0.61 -8.91
N ALA A 88 -5.05 -0.70 -9.00
CA ALA A 88 -4.27 -1.85 -8.52
C ALA A 88 -4.47 -2.07 -7.01
N ALA A 89 -4.32 -1.03 -6.20
CA ALA A 89 -4.56 -1.12 -4.76
C ALA A 89 -5.99 -1.58 -4.44
N LEU A 90 -7.00 -1.07 -5.15
CA LEU A 90 -8.39 -1.47 -4.95
C LEU A 90 -8.66 -2.92 -5.37
N ARG A 91 -8.03 -3.39 -6.44
CA ARG A 91 -8.09 -4.79 -6.89
C ARG A 91 -7.48 -5.71 -5.84
N GLU A 92 -6.25 -5.43 -5.39
CA GLU A 92 -5.57 -6.19 -4.34
C GLU A 92 -6.38 -6.22 -3.04
N ALA A 93 -6.94 -5.06 -2.62
CA ALA A 93 -7.79 -4.98 -1.45
C ALA A 93 -8.95 -5.98 -1.50
N ARG A 94 -9.61 -6.10 -2.65
CA ARG A 94 -10.75 -7.02 -2.85
C ARG A 94 -10.33 -8.47 -2.98
N GLU A 95 -9.25 -8.74 -3.71
CA GLU A 95 -8.74 -10.09 -3.95
C GLU A 95 -8.22 -10.72 -2.67
N GLU A 96 -7.44 -9.99 -1.88
CA GLU A 96 -6.85 -10.52 -0.65
C GLU A 96 -7.83 -10.58 0.51
N SER A 97 -8.78 -9.63 0.62
CA SER A 97 -9.76 -9.62 1.71
C SER A 97 -11.05 -10.38 1.41
N GLY A 98 -11.37 -10.59 0.13
CA GLY A 98 -12.66 -11.14 -0.29
C GLY A 98 -13.85 -10.20 -0.03
N ILE A 99 -13.62 -8.93 0.36
CA ILE A 99 -14.67 -7.94 0.61
C ILE A 99 -15.00 -7.22 -0.71
N PRO A 100 -16.20 -7.35 -1.27
CA PRO A 100 -16.51 -6.75 -2.58
C PRO A 100 -16.77 -5.23 -2.52
N ASP A 101 -17.36 -4.74 -1.42
CA ASP A 101 -17.68 -3.32 -1.23
C ASP A 101 -16.54 -2.63 -0.47
N ILE A 102 -15.46 -2.36 -1.19
CA ILE A 102 -14.35 -1.51 -0.73
C ILE A 102 -14.29 -0.30 -1.64
N ARG A 103 -14.18 0.89 -1.05
CA ARG A 103 -14.12 2.16 -1.78
C ARG A 103 -12.99 3.05 -1.25
N PRO A 104 -12.32 3.84 -2.09
CA PRO A 104 -11.35 4.81 -1.64
C PRO A 104 -12.02 5.90 -0.79
N ILE A 105 -11.39 6.28 0.32
CA ILE A 105 -11.77 7.48 1.10
C ILE A 105 -11.20 8.72 0.40
N SER A 106 -10.01 8.57 -0.20
CA SER A 106 -9.34 9.61 -0.97
C SER A 106 -8.65 8.99 -2.18
N GLU A 107 -8.53 9.73 -3.28
CA GLU A 107 -7.68 9.36 -4.41
C GLU A 107 -6.21 9.74 -4.21
N SER A 108 -5.89 10.48 -3.16
CA SER A 108 -4.53 10.86 -2.78
C SER A 108 -3.80 9.68 -2.14
N LEU A 109 -2.47 9.72 -2.22
CA LEU A 109 -1.62 8.78 -1.50
C LEU A 109 -1.73 9.03 0.01
N LEU A 110 -1.91 7.95 0.76
CA LEU A 110 -1.83 7.95 2.22
C LEU A 110 -0.38 7.97 2.69
N ASP A 111 0.44 7.13 2.06
CA ASP A 111 1.83 6.91 2.46
C ASP A 111 2.65 6.44 1.26
N LEU A 112 3.97 6.56 1.38
CA LEU A 112 4.98 6.04 0.46
C LEU A 112 6.01 5.21 1.22
N ASP A 113 6.50 4.16 0.57
CA ASP A 113 7.59 3.37 1.12
C ASP A 113 8.52 2.88 0.03
N ILE A 114 9.82 2.80 0.32
CA ILE A 114 10.82 2.19 -0.55
C ILE A 114 11.56 1.17 0.28
N HIS A 115 11.37 -0.10 -0.02
CA HIS A 115 11.99 -1.19 0.73
C HIS A 115 12.57 -2.27 -0.17
N GLN A 116 13.60 -2.93 0.34
CA GLN A 116 14.28 -3.98 -0.39
C GLN A 116 13.58 -5.33 -0.19
N ILE A 117 13.29 -5.99 -1.30
CA ILE A 117 12.90 -7.40 -1.31
C ILE A 117 14.18 -8.24 -1.41
N PRO A 118 14.46 -9.11 -0.45
CA PRO A 118 15.64 -9.96 -0.49
C PRO A 118 15.57 -10.98 -1.64
N GLU A 119 16.74 -11.37 -2.14
CA GLU A 119 16.85 -12.43 -3.12
C GLU A 119 16.18 -13.72 -2.63
N ASN A 120 15.49 -14.38 -3.53
CA ASN A 120 14.90 -15.69 -3.31
C ASN A 120 15.14 -16.61 -4.52
N ARG A 121 14.63 -17.85 -4.48
CA ARG A 121 14.87 -18.84 -5.55
C ARG A 121 14.34 -18.45 -6.93
N LYS A 122 13.44 -17.47 -7.01
CA LYS A 122 12.76 -17.08 -8.25
C LYS A 122 13.15 -15.69 -8.74
N GLU A 123 13.56 -14.80 -7.83
CA GLU A 123 13.76 -13.38 -8.10
C GLU A 123 15.04 -12.89 -7.40
N ALA A 124 15.86 -12.11 -8.10
CA ALA A 124 16.99 -11.41 -7.51
C ALA A 124 16.51 -10.33 -6.51
N ALA A 125 17.42 -9.88 -5.64
CA ALA A 125 17.11 -8.76 -4.75
C ALA A 125 16.76 -7.52 -5.56
N HIS A 126 15.66 -6.83 -5.18
CA HIS A 126 15.16 -5.66 -5.88
C HIS A 126 14.42 -4.72 -4.92
N LEU A 127 14.07 -3.53 -5.39
CA LEU A 127 13.31 -2.56 -4.61
C LEU A 127 11.81 -2.60 -4.95
N HIS A 128 10.97 -2.54 -3.93
CA HIS A 128 9.58 -2.15 -4.09
C HIS A 128 9.44 -0.66 -3.80
N TYR A 129 8.76 0.02 -4.70
CA TYR A 129 8.31 1.41 -4.55
C TYR A 129 6.82 1.37 -4.28
N ASP A 130 6.44 1.36 -3.01
CA ASP A 130 5.07 1.10 -2.59
C ASP A 130 4.24 2.38 -2.51
N ALA A 131 3.13 2.41 -3.24
CA ALA A 131 2.15 3.49 -3.23
C ALA A 131 0.94 3.05 -2.40
N ARG A 132 0.70 3.69 -1.25
CA ARG A 132 -0.29 3.27 -0.26
C ARG A 132 -1.51 4.17 -0.27
N PHE A 133 -2.70 3.57 -0.25
CA PHE A 133 -3.98 4.28 -0.33
C PHE A 133 -4.91 3.94 0.82
N LEU A 134 -5.80 4.90 1.12
CA LEU A 134 -6.79 4.78 2.18
C LEU A 134 -8.15 4.36 1.63
N PHE A 135 -8.67 3.26 2.15
CA PHE A 135 -9.96 2.69 1.78
C PHE A 135 -10.88 2.51 2.98
N GLN A 136 -12.17 2.34 2.69
CA GLN A 136 -13.17 1.91 3.65
C GLN A 136 -13.91 0.70 3.12
N ALA A 137 -14.03 -0.33 3.96
CA ALA A 137 -14.86 -1.50 3.69
C ALA A 137 -16.33 -1.21 4.02
N GLY A 138 -17.24 -1.82 3.24
CA GLY A 138 -18.68 -1.76 3.53
C GLY A 138 -19.13 -2.81 4.56
N SER A 139 -18.28 -3.80 4.87
CA SER A 139 -18.53 -4.83 5.89
C SER A 139 -17.24 -5.36 6.49
N LYS A 140 -17.35 -6.03 7.65
CA LYS A 140 -16.22 -6.73 8.28
C LYS A 140 -16.07 -8.21 7.85
N ASN A 141 -16.90 -8.69 6.93
CA ASN A 141 -16.89 -10.09 6.48
C ASN A 141 -15.78 -10.28 5.45
N PHE A 142 -14.64 -10.81 5.86
CA PHE A 142 -13.52 -11.12 4.98
C PHE A 142 -13.38 -12.63 4.71
N GLN A 143 -12.56 -12.98 3.72
CA GLN A 143 -12.13 -14.34 3.41
C GLN A 143 -10.61 -14.37 3.32
N ILE A 144 -9.99 -15.34 3.97
CA ILE A 144 -8.53 -15.48 3.97
C ILE A 144 -8.06 -15.99 2.60
N SER A 145 -7.19 -15.24 1.94
CA SER A 145 -6.57 -15.62 0.66
C SER A 145 -5.47 -16.67 0.87
N SER A 146 -4.96 -17.24 -0.23
CA SER A 146 -3.83 -18.18 -0.18
C SER A 146 -2.49 -17.52 0.21
N GLU A 147 -2.38 -16.21 0.14
CA GLU A 147 -1.18 -15.43 0.45
C GLU A 147 -1.06 -15.11 1.94
N SER A 148 -2.17 -15.19 2.67
CA SER A 148 -2.26 -14.90 4.09
C SER A 148 -2.25 -16.19 4.94
N LEU A 149 -1.69 -16.10 6.16
CA LEU A 149 -1.91 -17.08 7.23
C LEU A 149 -3.21 -16.76 7.96
N ASP A 150 -3.48 -15.47 8.14
CA ASP A 150 -4.66 -14.95 8.81
C ASP A 150 -4.97 -13.53 8.35
N LEU A 151 -6.18 -13.06 8.61
CA LEU A 151 -6.62 -11.67 8.46
C LEU A 151 -7.30 -11.25 9.77
N ALA A 152 -7.05 -10.02 10.21
CA ALA A 152 -7.67 -9.49 11.40
C ALA A 152 -8.05 -8.01 11.24
N TRP A 153 -9.24 -7.67 11.75
CA TRP A 153 -9.59 -6.30 12.08
C TRP A 153 -8.89 -5.93 13.39
N VAL A 154 -7.95 -4.99 13.30
CA VAL A 154 -7.11 -4.57 14.42
C VAL A 154 -7.56 -3.18 14.87
N PRO A 155 -7.98 -3.01 16.14
CA PRO A 155 -8.28 -1.71 16.68
C PRO A 155 -7.11 -0.73 16.53
N LEU A 156 -7.38 0.48 16.04
CA LEU A 156 -6.33 1.47 15.76
C LEU A 156 -5.55 1.88 17.02
N ASP A 157 -6.17 1.81 18.19
CA ASP A 157 -5.55 2.08 19.49
C ASP A 157 -4.74 0.90 20.05
N ARG A 158 -4.79 -0.27 19.36
CA ARG A 158 -4.06 -1.49 19.73
C ARG A 158 -3.13 -1.99 18.61
N LEU A 159 -2.80 -1.14 17.68
CA LEU A 159 -2.02 -1.50 16.50
C LEU A 159 -0.62 -2.04 16.88
N GLU A 160 -0.01 -1.48 17.93
CA GLU A 160 1.29 -1.88 18.46
C GLU A 160 1.30 -3.32 19.05
N ASP A 161 0.14 -3.88 19.38
CA ASP A 161 0.03 -5.28 19.82
C ASP A 161 0.23 -6.27 18.65
N TYR A 162 0.08 -5.80 17.40
CA TYR A 162 0.14 -6.62 16.17
C TYR A 162 1.40 -6.35 15.35
N SER A 163 1.85 -5.10 15.29
CA SER A 163 2.98 -4.72 14.45
C SER A 163 3.79 -3.60 15.11
N ASP A 164 5.10 -3.74 15.08
CA ASP A 164 6.09 -2.73 15.48
C ASP A 164 6.74 -2.04 14.25
N GLU A 165 6.23 -2.33 13.07
CA GLU A 165 6.69 -1.72 11.82
C GLU A 165 6.35 -0.22 11.77
N ASP A 166 7.37 0.63 11.72
CA ASP A 166 7.23 2.10 11.66
C ASP A 166 6.26 2.53 10.54
N SER A 167 6.27 1.82 9.42
CA SER A 167 5.42 2.12 8.28
C SER A 167 3.93 1.90 8.56
N ILE A 168 3.59 0.93 9.39
CA ILE A 168 2.23 0.65 9.85
C ILE A 168 1.75 1.74 10.80
N LEU A 169 2.58 2.10 11.78
CA LEU A 169 2.25 3.13 12.76
C LEU A 169 2.10 4.50 12.10
N ARG A 170 2.96 4.82 11.13
CA ARG A 170 2.90 6.05 10.34
C ARG A 170 1.62 6.18 9.52
N MET A 171 1.12 5.10 8.93
CA MET A 171 -0.16 5.13 8.19
C MET A 171 -1.36 5.45 9.10
N ARG A 172 -1.36 4.95 10.34
CA ARG A 172 -2.38 5.30 11.35
C ARG A 172 -2.42 6.82 11.60
N GLU A 173 -1.26 7.45 11.74
CA GLU A 173 -1.18 8.90 11.99
C GLU A 173 -1.66 9.70 10.77
N LYS A 174 -1.28 9.28 9.57
CA LYS A 174 -1.61 9.98 8.31
C LYS A 174 -3.08 9.84 7.90
N GLN A 175 -3.74 8.74 8.25
CA GLN A 175 -5.16 8.55 7.89
C GLN A 175 -6.06 9.66 8.44
N GLU A 176 -5.77 10.17 9.65
CA GLU A 176 -6.54 11.24 10.27
C GLU A 176 -6.49 12.54 9.45
N ILE A 177 -5.35 12.81 8.82
CA ILE A 177 -5.16 13.97 7.94
C ILE A 177 -6.07 13.87 6.70
N LEU A 178 -6.15 12.68 6.08
CA LEU A 178 -6.96 12.46 4.88
C LEU A 178 -8.47 12.37 5.18
N ILE A 179 -8.85 11.98 6.39
CA ILE A 179 -10.27 11.90 6.80
C ILE A 179 -10.83 13.28 7.17
N SER A 180 -9.96 14.15 7.69
CA SER A 180 -10.36 15.47 8.21
C SER A 180 -10.35 16.58 7.15
N GLY A 181 -9.75 16.36 5.97
CA GLY A 181 -9.64 17.32 4.86
C GLY A 181 -10.70 17.10 3.82
#